data_d41fd15c474ea3b46a6f72e964b425e6
#
_entry.id   d41fd15c474ea3b46a6f72e964b425e6
#
_cell.length_a   1.000
_cell.length_b   1.000
_cell.length_c   1.000
_cell.angle_alpha   90.00
_cell.angle_beta   90.00
_cell.angle_gamma   90.00
#
_symmetry.space_group_name_H-M   'P 1'
#
loop_
_entity.id
_entity.type
_entity.pdbx_description
1 polymer ?
#
loop_
_entity_poly.entity_id
_entity_poly.type
_entity_poly.pdbx_seq_one_letter_code
_entity_poly.pdbx_strand_id
1 'polypeptide(L)'
;MALPKRSPRLRPDREERRRVARLLNELGMAALVPEDDFSRDVGASVLERAILSRADVDLVFVSVESWGIATEFGQFHTDPRIASKLRVLVDPEHHPLHDPRDGYLKDLYLPHLAAYGHVYAVDGGRMVRVPSKESLVLLMAERYRQLKRSQPNLIR
;
A
#
# COMPACT_ATOMS: atom_id res chain seq x y z
N MET A 1 -15.41 -15.09 6.22
CA MET A 1 -15.48 -14.78 4.77
C MET A 1 -14.15 -15.12 4.14
N ALA A 2 -14.14 -15.95 3.12
CA ALA A 2 -12.92 -16.29 2.41
C ALA A 2 -12.55 -15.16 1.44
N LEU A 3 -11.27 -14.77 1.39
CA LEU A 3 -10.75 -13.98 0.28
C LEU A 3 -10.95 -14.78 -1.02
N PRO A 4 -11.31 -14.15 -2.13
CA PRO A 4 -11.54 -14.86 -3.37
C PRO A 4 -10.30 -15.69 -3.75
N LYS A 5 -10.52 -16.98 -3.99
CA LYS A 5 -9.48 -17.87 -4.51
C LYS A 5 -9.07 -17.36 -5.89
N ARG A 6 -7.87 -16.87 -6.01
CA ARG A 6 -7.33 -16.46 -7.30
C ARG A 6 -7.02 -17.66 -8.17
N SER A 7 -7.38 -17.54 -9.42
CA SER A 7 -6.95 -18.48 -10.44
C SER A 7 -5.43 -18.57 -10.47
N PRO A 8 -4.84 -19.78 -10.56
CA PRO A 8 -3.38 -19.93 -10.58
C PRO A 8 -2.69 -19.31 -11.79
N ARG A 9 -3.42 -18.79 -12.76
CA ARG A 9 -2.89 -18.32 -14.03
C ARG A 9 -2.32 -16.91 -14.04
N LEU A 10 -2.54 -16.10 -12.99
CA LEU A 10 -2.10 -14.72 -12.99
C LEU A 10 -1.60 -14.35 -11.61
N ARG A 11 -0.33 -13.98 -11.51
CA ARG A 11 0.16 -13.09 -10.47
C ARG A 11 0.26 -11.68 -11.08
N PRO A 12 -0.88 -11.06 -11.48
CA PRO A 12 -0.88 -9.74 -12.09
C PRO A 12 -0.31 -8.68 -11.17
N ASP A 13 -0.38 -8.93 -9.87
CA ASP A 13 0.01 -7.99 -8.84
C ASP A 13 1.51 -7.77 -8.74
N ARG A 14 2.30 -8.83 -8.94
CA ARG A 14 3.76 -8.72 -8.94
C ARG A 14 4.26 -7.98 -10.17
N GLU A 15 3.72 -8.29 -11.34
CA GLU A 15 4.01 -7.58 -12.57
C GLU A 15 3.56 -6.12 -12.50
N GLU A 16 2.37 -5.87 -11.98
CA GLU A 16 1.85 -4.54 -11.76
C GLU A 16 2.73 -3.72 -10.82
N ARG A 17 3.15 -4.29 -9.69
CA ARG A 17 4.06 -3.62 -8.74
C ARG A 17 5.40 -3.28 -9.37
N ARG A 18 5.98 -4.20 -10.14
CA ARG A 18 7.24 -3.96 -10.87
C ARG A 18 7.09 -2.86 -11.91
N ARG A 19 5.99 -2.85 -12.63
CA ARG A 19 5.69 -1.81 -13.61
C ARG A 19 5.54 -0.45 -12.96
N VAL A 20 4.80 -0.35 -11.87
CA VAL A 20 4.63 0.90 -11.12
C VAL A 20 5.97 1.38 -10.56
N ALA A 21 6.78 0.49 -10.01
CA ALA A 21 8.11 0.84 -9.51
C ALA A 21 9.01 1.39 -10.63
N ARG A 22 8.99 0.79 -11.82
CA ARG A 22 9.73 1.30 -12.97
C ARG A 22 9.29 2.71 -13.36
N LEU A 23 7.98 2.95 -13.42
CA LEU A 23 7.44 4.27 -13.75
C LEU A 23 7.84 5.33 -12.73
N LEU A 24 7.81 4.99 -11.45
CA LEU A 24 8.26 5.88 -10.38
C LEU A 24 9.76 6.18 -10.49
N ASN A 25 10.58 5.17 -10.76
CA ASN A 25 12.02 5.34 -10.97
C ASN A 25 12.31 6.22 -12.18
N GLU A 26 11.58 6.07 -13.29
CA GLU A 26 11.69 6.92 -14.48
C GLU A 26 11.35 8.39 -14.16
N LEU A 27 10.45 8.63 -13.23
CA LEU A 27 10.09 9.96 -12.75
C LEU A 27 11.08 10.53 -11.71
N GLY A 28 12.16 9.82 -11.42
CA GLY A 28 13.20 10.26 -10.50
C GLY A 28 12.94 9.96 -9.02
N MET A 29 11.98 9.08 -8.74
CA MET A 29 11.71 8.59 -7.38
C MET A 29 12.37 7.23 -7.17
N ALA A 30 12.91 6.98 -5.97
CA ALA A 30 13.45 5.67 -5.63
C ALA A 30 12.32 4.75 -5.16
N ALA A 31 11.90 3.85 -6.02
CA ALA A 31 10.84 2.90 -5.75
C ALA A 31 11.39 1.47 -5.64
N LEU A 32 11.00 0.77 -4.59
CA LEU A 32 11.43 -0.58 -4.28
C LEU A 32 10.24 -1.53 -4.24
N VAL A 33 10.43 -2.73 -4.70
CA VAL A 33 9.51 -3.86 -4.53
C VAL A 33 10.19 -4.86 -3.60
N PRO A 34 9.69 -5.08 -2.37
CA PRO A 34 10.39 -5.88 -1.37
C PRO A 34 10.78 -7.29 -1.84
N GLU A 35 9.91 -7.92 -2.61
CA GLU A 35 10.15 -9.27 -3.16
C GLU A 35 11.36 -9.34 -4.09
N ASP A 36 11.68 -8.24 -4.78
CA ASP A 36 12.76 -8.16 -5.76
C ASP A 36 14.02 -7.51 -5.19
N ASP A 37 13.86 -6.52 -4.33
CA ASP A 37 14.92 -5.60 -3.94
C ASP A 37 15.50 -5.88 -2.55
N PHE A 38 14.80 -6.65 -1.70
CA PHE A 38 15.27 -6.99 -0.37
C PHE A 38 15.98 -8.34 -0.34
N SER A 39 17.07 -8.42 0.44
CA SER A 39 17.81 -9.66 0.64
C SER A 39 16.95 -10.72 1.33
N ARG A 40 17.07 -11.96 0.87
CA ARG A 40 16.41 -13.13 1.48
C ARG A 40 17.23 -13.81 2.57
N ASP A 41 18.45 -13.35 2.81
CA ASP A 41 19.37 -13.94 3.77
C ASP A 41 19.00 -13.65 5.23
N VAL A 42 18.21 -12.61 5.44
CA VAL A 42 17.61 -12.25 6.74
C VAL A 42 16.11 -12.56 6.69
N GLY A 43 15.52 -12.96 7.79
CA GLY A 43 14.08 -13.19 7.85
C GLY A 43 13.32 -12.01 7.22
N ALA A 44 12.52 -12.30 6.20
CA ALA A 44 11.92 -11.27 5.33
C ALA A 44 11.15 -10.21 6.11
N SER A 45 10.41 -10.62 7.13
CA SER A 45 9.61 -9.71 7.96
C SER A 45 10.46 -8.76 8.81
N VAL A 46 11.62 -9.24 9.31
CA VAL A 46 12.54 -8.43 10.12
C VAL A 46 13.22 -7.38 9.27
N LEU A 47 13.73 -7.78 8.10
CA LEU A 47 14.38 -6.87 7.17
C LEU A 47 13.39 -5.82 6.64
N GLU A 48 12.22 -6.25 6.24
CA GLU A 48 11.17 -5.38 5.72
C GLU A 48 10.78 -4.32 6.76
N ARG A 49 10.53 -4.74 8.00
CA ARG A 49 10.20 -3.81 9.09
C ARG A 49 11.33 -2.81 9.35
N ALA A 50 12.58 -3.27 9.36
CA ALA A 50 13.74 -2.42 9.57
C ALA A 50 13.86 -1.36 8.46
N ILE A 51 13.64 -1.73 7.21
CA ILE A 51 13.70 -0.80 6.08
C ILE A 51 12.52 0.17 6.10
N LEU A 52 11.30 -0.33 6.27
CA LEU A 52 10.08 0.50 6.25
C LEU A 52 10.04 1.52 7.39
N SER A 53 10.68 1.24 8.51
CA SER A 53 10.75 2.16 9.65
C SER A 53 11.79 3.28 9.48
N ARG A 54 12.60 3.25 8.43
CA ARG A 54 13.63 4.27 8.19
C ARG A 54 13.01 5.63 7.87
N ALA A 55 13.65 6.69 8.33
CA ALA A 55 13.20 8.05 8.11
C ALA A 55 13.26 8.50 6.64
N ASP A 56 14.12 7.85 5.83
CA ASP A 56 14.27 8.13 4.40
C ASP A 56 13.25 7.38 3.51
N VAL A 57 12.43 6.52 4.09
CA VAL A 57 11.27 5.94 3.40
C VAL A 57 10.07 6.86 3.60
N ASP A 58 9.57 7.43 2.53
CA ASP A 58 8.50 8.43 2.55
C ASP A 58 7.10 7.82 2.54
N LEU A 59 6.85 6.89 1.64
CA LEU A 59 5.54 6.26 1.45
C LEU A 59 5.68 4.74 1.29
N VAL A 60 4.72 4.03 1.83
CA VAL A 60 4.61 2.58 1.69
C VAL A 60 3.21 2.26 1.16
N PHE A 61 3.13 1.75 -0.05
CA PHE A 61 1.86 1.33 -0.65
C PHE A 61 1.62 -0.15 -0.41
N VAL A 62 0.48 -0.47 0.15
CA VAL A 62 0.08 -1.84 0.46
C VAL A 62 -1.24 -2.15 -0.25
N SER A 63 -1.22 -3.17 -1.09
CA SER A 63 -2.42 -3.72 -1.71
C SER A 63 -2.76 -5.04 -1.04
N VAL A 64 -3.85 -5.07 -0.27
CA VAL A 64 -4.22 -6.25 0.50
C VAL A 64 -4.99 -7.23 -0.37
N GLU A 65 -4.32 -8.26 -0.80
CA GLU A 65 -4.82 -9.25 -1.76
C GLU A 65 -4.81 -10.68 -1.23
N SER A 66 -4.21 -10.89 -0.06
CA SER A 66 -4.11 -12.19 0.60
C SER A 66 -4.15 -12.05 2.11
N TRP A 67 -4.43 -13.15 2.81
CA TRP A 67 -4.37 -13.20 4.26
C TRP A 67 -2.96 -12.93 4.80
N GLY A 68 -1.92 -13.35 4.08
CA GLY A 68 -0.54 -13.06 4.43
C GLY A 68 -0.25 -11.56 4.47
N ILE A 69 -0.69 -10.83 3.44
CA ILE A 69 -0.53 -9.37 3.37
C ILE A 69 -1.40 -8.69 4.44
N ALA A 70 -2.60 -9.19 4.69
CA ALA A 70 -3.45 -8.67 5.77
C ALA A 70 -2.79 -8.80 7.15
N THR A 71 -2.11 -9.91 7.39
CA THR A 71 -1.35 -10.13 8.62
C THR A 71 -0.16 -9.17 8.73
N GLU A 72 0.60 -8.99 7.68
CA GLU A 72 1.70 -8.02 7.61
C GLU A 72 1.19 -6.60 7.87
N PHE A 73 0.09 -6.21 7.24
CA PHE A 73 -0.54 -4.92 7.48
C PHE A 73 -0.89 -4.73 8.96
N GLY A 74 -1.46 -5.73 9.60
CA GLY A 74 -1.78 -5.70 11.04
C GLY A 74 -0.55 -5.46 11.90
N GLN A 75 0.59 -6.04 11.54
CA GLN A 75 1.86 -5.82 12.23
C GLN A 75 2.40 -4.41 11.99
N PHE A 76 2.37 -3.93 10.77
CA PHE A 76 2.86 -2.58 10.40
C PHE A 76 2.00 -1.48 11.00
N HIS A 77 0.69 -1.70 11.09
CA HIS A 77 -0.24 -0.74 11.70
C HIS A 77 0.09 -0.44 13.17
N THR A 78 0.65 -1.40 13.88
CA THR A 78 1.03 -1.22 15.30
C THR A 78 2.34 -0.45 15.51
N ASP A 79 3.11 -0.23 14.47
CA ASP A 79 4.35 0.56 14.52
C ASP A 79 4.10 1.96 13.93
N PRO A 80 4.03 3.03 14.76
CA PRO A 80 3.76 4.37 14.27
C PRO A 80 4.74 4.89 13.21
N ARG A 81 5.98 4.41 13.23
CA ARG A 81 7.00 4.80 12.25
C ARG A 81 6.69 4.29 10.85
N ILE A 82 5.96 3.19 10.77
CA ILE A 82 5.51 2.59 9.51
C ILE A 82 4.08 3.00 9.20
N ALA A 83 3.19 2.90 10.18
CA ALA A 83 1.75 3.13 10.02
C ALA A 83 1.42 4.50 9.40
N SER A 84 2.13 5.54 9.80
CA SER A 84 1.93 6.89 9.26
C SER A 84 2.28 7.03 7.77
N LYS A 85 3.10 6.14 7.24
CA LYS A 85 3.53 6.12 5.83
C LYS A 85 2.66 5.21 4.96
N LEU A 86 1.87 4.34 5.58
CA LEU A 86 1.06 3.36 4.87
C LEU A 86 -0.04 4.05 4.06
N ARG A 87 -0.16 3.65 2.82
CA ARG A 87 -1.23 4.00 1.90
C ARG A 87 -1.87 2.70 1.46
N VAL A 88 -3.01 2.37 2.05
CA VAL A 88 -3.65 1.06 1.89
C VAL A 88 -4.60 1.12 0.70
N LEU A 89 -4.40 0.22 -0.24
CA LEU A 89 -5.19 0.12 -1.46
C LEU A 89 -6.08 -1.11 -1.36
N VAL A 90 -7.38 -0.91 -1.43
CA VAL A 90 -8.37 -1.98 -1.27
C VAL A 90 -9.36 -1.96 -2.42
N ASP A 91 -9.90 -3.13 -2.74
CA ASP A 91 -11.06 -3.21 -3.64
C ASP A 91 -12.23 -2.43 -3.04
N PRO A 92 -13.03 -1.72 -3.84
CA PRO A 92 -14.18 -0.95 -3.34
C PRO A 92 -15.13 -1.76 -2.47
N GLU A 93 -15.30 -3.04 -2.77
CA GLU A 93 -16.15 -3.96 -1.97
C GLU A 93 -15.65 -4.15 -0.54
N HIS A 94 -14.36 -3.94 -0.30
CA HIS A 94 -13.71 -4.15 1.00
C HIS A 94 -13.35 -2.86 1.70
N HIS A 95 -13.66 -1.71 1.11
CA HIS A 95 -13.40 -0.43 1.76
C HIS A 95 -14.31 -0.26 2.99
N PRO A 96 -13.76 0.10 4.16
CA PRO A 96 -14.51 0.08 5.43
C PRO A 96 -15.72 1.02 5.46
N LEU A 97 -15.72 2.07 4.65
CA LEU A 97 -16.85 3.00 4.56
C LEU A 97 -17.94 2.56 3.57
N HIS A 98 -17.62 1.63 2.67
CA HIS A 98 -18.53 1.17 1.63
C HIS A 98 -19.03 -0.26 1.83
N ASP A 99 -18.30 -1.05 2.61
CA ASP A 99 -18.71 -2.42 2.92
C ASP A 99 -19.73 -2.42 4.08
N PRO A 100 -20.98 -2.84 3.84
CA PRO A 100 -22.00 -2.89 4.89
C PRO A 100 -21.81 -4.06 5.84
N ARG A 101 -20.90 -4.98 5.54
CA ARG A 101 -20.69 -6.20 6.31
C ARG A 101 -19.69 -5.95 7.43
N ASP A 102 -19.98 -6.47 8.60
CA ASP A 102 -19.00 -6.59 9.67
C ASP A 102 -18.10 -7.80 9.39
N GLY A 103 -16.82 -7.67 9.72
CA GLY A 103 -15.87 -8.75 9.52
C GLY A 103 -14.43 -8.32 9.73
N TYR A 104 -13.51 -9.28 9.57
CA TYR A 104 -12.11 -9.11 9.86
C TYR A 104 -11.46 -7.96 9.07
N LEU A 105 -11.76 -7.84 7.78
CA LEU A 105 -11.17 -6.78 6.95
C LEU A 105 -11.62 -5.39 7.38
N LYS A 106 -12.89 -5.25 7.75
CA LYS A 106 -13.41 -3.98 8.27
C LYS A 106 -12.76 -3.62 9.61
N ASP A 107 -12.63 -4.60 10.49
CA ASP A 107 -11.96 -4.42 11.79
C ASP A 107 -10.46 -4.10 11.63
N LEU A 108 -9.85 -4.54 10.55
CA LEU A 108 -8.45 -4.25 10.23
C LEU A 108 -8.26 -2.83 9.67
N TYR A 109 -9.10 -2.41 8.73
CA TYR A 109 -8.92 -1.15 8.01
C TYR A 109 -9.55 0.06 8.68
N LEU A 110 -10.66 -0.12 9.37
CA LEU A 110 -11.38 0.99 9.98
C LEU A 110 -10.56 1.73 11.06
N PRO A 111 -9.85 1.03 11.96
CA PRO A 111 -8.96 1.71 12.90
C PRO A 111 -7.83 2.47 12.21
N HIS A 112 -7.27 1.92 11.14
CA HIS A 112 -6.22 2.62 10.38
C HIS A 112 -6.77 3.86 9.68
N LEU A 113 -7.95 3.77 9.08
CA LEU A 113 -8.64 4.90 8.46
C LEU A 113 -8.91 6.00 9.50
N ALA A 114 -9.39 5.62 10.69
CA ALA A 114 -9.67 6.57 11.77
C ALA A 114 -8.42 7.25 12.31
N ALA A 115 -7.31 6.50 12.45
CA ALA A 115 -6.07 7.03 13.03
C ALA A 115 -5.21 7.78 12.01
N TYR A 116 -5.13 7.32 10.76
CA TYR A 116 -4.20 7.83 9.75
C TYR A 116 -4.87 8.32 8.46
N GLY A 117 -6.09 7.93 8.18
CA GLY A 117 -6.88 8.45 7.06
C GLY A 117 -6.52 7.92 5.66
N HIS A 118 -5.63 6.95 5.53
CA HIS A 118 -5.05 6.55 4.25
C HIS A 118 -5.45 5.14 3.81
N VAL A 119 -6.75 4.92 3.65
CA VAL A 119 -7.33 3.71 3.05
C VAL A 119 -8.13 4.13 1.82
N TYR A 120 -7.73 3.66 0.65
CA TYR A 120 -8.26 4.11 -0.63
C TYR A 120 -8.89 2.96 -1.41
N ALA A 121 -10.06 3.20 -1.97
CA ALA A 121 -10.69 2.28 -2.90
C ALA A 121 -10.02 2.39 -4.28
N VAL A 122 -9.60 1.25 -4.82
CA VAL A 122 -8.99 1.15 -6.15
C VAL A 122 -9.60 -0.04 -6.90
N ASP A 123 -9.71 0.08 -8.21
CA ASP A 123 -10.07 -1.04 -9.07
C ASP A 123 -9.20 -1.07 -10.34
N GLY A 124 -9.47 -1.92 -11.28
CA GLY A 124 -8.74 -1.97 -12.54
C GLY A 124 -9.20 -0.95 -13.60
N GLY A 125 -9.83 0.14 -13.19
CA GLY A 125 -10.43 1.11 -14.10
C GLY A 125 -11.83 0.72 -14.57
N ARG A 126 -12.46 -0.25 -13.91
CA ARG A 126 -13.81 -0.74 -14.22
C ARG A 126 -14.92 0.24 -13.86
N MET A 127 -14.68 1.05 -12.84
CA MET A 127 -15.61 2.07 -12.36
C MET A 127 -15.08 3.47 -12.66
N VAL A 128 -15.91 4.32 -13.23
CA VAL A 128 -15.52 5.66 -13.73
C VAL A 128 -14.94 6.57 -12.62
N ARG A 129 -15.37 6.40 -11.39
CA ARG A 129 -14.98 7.26 -10.27
C ARG A 129 -13.98 6.62 -9.30
N VAL A 130 -13.53 5.41 -9.61
CA VAL A 130 -12.57 4.69 -8.79
C VAL A 130 -11.30 4.50 -9.62
N PRO A 131 -10.17 5.07 -9.18
CA PRO A 131 -8.93 5.00 -9.95
C PRO A 131 -8.35 3.57 -9.94
N SER A 132 -7.52 3.28 -10.94
CA SER A 132 -6.67 2.10 -10.88
C SER A 132 -5.57 2.27 -9.83
N LYS A 133 -5.01 1.16 -9.34
CA LYS A 133 -3.87 1.18 -8.41
C LYS A 133 -2.71 1.98 -8.99
N GLU A 134 -2.34 1.72 -10.23
CA GLU A 134 -1.25 2.43 -10.91
C GLU A 134 -1.47 3.94 -10.93
N SER A 135 -2.63 4.38 -11.40
CA SER A 135 -2.96 5.80 -11.48
C SER A 135 -2.90 6.48 -10.11
N LEU A 136 -3.44 5.82 -9.09
CA LEU A 136 -3.47 6.40 -7.74
C LEU A 136 -2.07 6.46 -7.12
N VAL A 137 -1.27 5.41 -7.24
CA VAL A 137 0.10 5.38 -6.71
C VAL A 137 0.95 6.47 -7.37
N LEU A 138 0.90 6.60 -8.68
CA LEU A 138 1.65 7.62 -9.41
C LEU A 138 1.22 9.03 -8.99
N LEU A 139 -0.08 9.26 -8.90
CA LEU A 139 -0.62 10.56 -8.48
C LEU A 139 -0.19 10.91 -7.06
N MET A 140 -0.34 10.00 -6.11
CA MET A 140 0.00 10.24 -4.72
C MET A 140 1.49 10.47 -4.51
N ALA A 141 2.34 9.68 -5.17
CA ALA A 141 3.78 9.84 -5.09
C ALA A 141 4.22 11.19 -5.66
N GLU A 142 3.68 11.61 -6.79
CA GLU A 142 3.99 12.90 -7.39
C GLU A 142 3.52 14.07 -6.52
N ARG A 143 2.31 14.00 -5.98
CA ARG A 143 1.77 15.02 -5.08
C ARG A 143 2.57 15.12 -3.79
N TYR A 144 2.94 13.99 -3.21
CA TYR A 144 3.79 13.96 -2.03
C TYR A 144 5.15 14.63 -2.30
N ARG A 145 5.79 14.32 -3.44
CA ARG A 145 7.04 14.92 -3.84
C ARG A 145 6.93 16.44 -3.99
N GLN A 146 5.88 16.91 -4.66
CA GLN A 146 5.61 18.34 -4.83
C GLN A 146 5.43 19.04 -3.49
N LEU A 147 4.64 18.44 -2.60
CA LEU A 147 4.39 18.97 -1.26
C LEU A 147 5.65 19.04 -0.41
N LYS A 148 6.46 18.00 -0.45
CA LYS A 148 7.75 17.93 0.26
C LYS A 148 8.73 19.00 -0.21
N ARG A 149 8.74 19.32 -1.50
CA ARG A 149 9.59 20.36 -2.07
C ARG A 149 9.13 21.77 -1.73
N SER A 150 7.82 22.01 -1.77
CA SER A 150 7.22 23.33 -1.55
C SER A 150 7.00 23.67 -0.08
N GLN A 151 6.72 22.68 0.75
CA GLN A 151 6.39 22.84 2.16
C GLN A 151 7.05 21.76 3.02
N PRO A 152 8.38 21.76 3.12
CA PRO A 152 9.12 20.69 3.81
C PRO A 152 8.76 20.54 5.30
N ASN A 153 8.21 21.60 5.92
CA ASN A 153 7.86 21.60 7.34
C ASN A 153 6.50 20.94 7.64
N LEU A 154 5.67 20.69 6.63
CA LEU A 154 4.39 19.99 6.81
C LEU A 154 4.52 18.47 6.83
N ILE A 155 5.66 17.95 6.34
CA ILE A 155 5.90 16.52 6.20
C ILE A 155 7.05 16.15 7.13
N ARG A 156 6.71 15.80 8.33
CA ARG A 156 7.64 15.26 9.33
C ARG A 156 7.11 13.97 9.91
#